data_a6367359f0c3a2bddb13147d8822f312
#
_entry.id   a6367359f0c3a2bddb13147d8822f312
#
_cell.length_a   1.000
_cell.length_b   1.000
_cell.length_c   1.000
_cell.angle_alpha   90.00
_cell.angle_beta   90.00
_cell.angle_gamma   90.00
#
_symmetry.space_group_name_H-M   'P 1'
#
loop_
_entity.id
_entity.type
_entity.pdbx_description
1 polymer ?
#
loop_
_entity_poly.entity_id
_entity_poly.type
_entity_poly.pdbx_seq_one_letter_code
_entity_poly.pdbx_strand_id
1 'polypeptide(L)'
;VLYGTEINVVNDDIDVVFNNREYNLLDQTYVVFDTETTGFYAGSDQMIEIGAVKIKNNEILDRFDELIDPHRPLPQKITDLTYITDDMLRGKENEDVVTKKFLDWVGDLPLVAHNAKFDISFMKAACNKYNLGEFNATVLDTMSMARMLHPDWPNHKLSTLTKKLNIPWDEDKHHRA
;
A
#
# COMPACT_ATOMS: atom_id res chain seq x y z
N VAL A 1 -33.83 -39.24 6.70
CA VAL A 1 -33.18 -38.00 7.16
C VAL A 1 -31.93 -37.84 6.33
N LEU A 2 -31.88 -36.78 5.52
CA LEU A 2 -30.67 -36.41 4.75
C LEU A 2 -29.89 -35.40 5.60
N TYR A 3 -28.65 -35.74 5.93
CA TYR A 3 -27.72 -34.81 6.58
C TYR A 3 -26.90 -34.15 5.47
N GLY A 4 -27.03 -32.85 5.35
CA GLY A 4 -26.18 -32.03 4.48
C GLY A 4 -25.12 -31.34 5.33
N THR A 5 -23.88 -31.29 4.84
CA THR A 5 -22.82 -30.48 5.43
C THR A 5 -22.51 -29.37 4.40
N GLU A 6 -22.62 -28.14 4.84
CA GLU A 6 -22.12 -27.00 4.08
C GLU A 6 -20.63 -26.84 4.38
N ILE A 7 -19.80 -26.95 3.36
CA ILE A 7 -18.35 -26.77 3.49
C ILE A 7 -17.99 -25.46 2.79
N ASN A 8 -17.51 -24.50 3.55
CA ASN A 8 -16.86 -23.31 3.01
C ASN A 8 -15.40 -23.67 2.67
N VAL A 9 -15.07 -23.75 1.39
CA VAL A 9 -13.70 -23.93 0.93
C VAL A 9 -13.05 -22.56 0.90
N VAL A 10 -12.06 -22.34 1.75
CA VAL A 10 -11.22 -21.14 1.75
C VAL A 10 -9.92 -21.49 1.05
N ASN A 11 -9.44 -20.61 0.18
CA ASN A 11 -8.11 -20.76 -0.42
C ASN A 11 -7.08 -20.19 0.56
N ASP A 12 -6.47 -21.04 1.36
CA ASP A 12 -5.44 -20.68 2.36
C ASP A 12 -4.11 -20.24 1.74
N ASP A 13 -3.97 -20.34 0.41
CA ASP A 13 -2.76 -19.91 -0.30
C ASP A 13 -2.73 -18.39 -0.59
N ILE A 14 -3.81 -17.66 -0.28
CA ILE A 14 -3.91 -16.22 -0.53
C ILE A 14 -3.89 -15.47 0.80
N ASP A 15 -2.75 -14.86 1.11
CA ASP A 15 -2.64 -13.93 2.22
C ASP A 15 -3.41 -12.64 1.89
N VAL A 16 -4.53 -12.42 2.55
CA VAL A 16 -5.32 -11.18 2.46
C VAL A 16 -4.89 -10.18 3.53
N VAL A 17 -4.42 -10.67 4.67
CA VAL A 17 -4.01 -9.86 5.82
C VAL A 17 -2.64 -10.31 6.30
N PHE A 18 -1.71 -9.36 6.40
CA PHE A 18 -0.38 -9.55 6.97
C PHE A 18 -0.35 -9.06 8.42
N ASN A 19 0.39 -9.74 9.29
CA ASN A 19 0.56 -9.41 10.71
C ASN A 19 -0.78 -9.17 11.42
N ASN A 20 -1.72 -10.10 11.27
CA ASN A 20 -3.08 -9.96 11.76
C ASN A 20 -3.13 -9.69 13.28
N ARG A 21 -3.89 -8.67 13.67
CA ARG A 21 -4.29 -8.35 15.04
C ARG A 21 -5.81 -8.28 15.12
N GLU A 22 -6.37 -8.36 16.33
CA GLU A 22 -7.80 -8.21 16.50
C GLU A 22 -8.21 -6.73 16.34
N TYR A 23 -9.09 -6.46 15.39
CA TYR A 23 -9.70 -5.15 15.16
C TYR A 23 -11.21 -5.26 15.04
N ASN A 24 -11.93 -4.24 15.49
CA ASN A 24 -13.35 -4.11 15.15
C ASN A 24 -13.48 -3.50 13.74
N LEU A 25 -13.58 -4.35 12.73
CA LEU A 25 -13.60 -3.94 11.32
C LEU A 25 -14.71 -2.94 10.97
N LEU A 26 -15.82 -2.92 11.74
CA LEU A 26 -16.96 -2.04 11.45
C LEU A 26 -16.78 -0.62 12.01
N ASP A 27 -15.93 -0.42 13.01
CA ASP A 27 -15.66 0.89 13.62
C ASP A 27 -14.17 1.22 13.66
N GLN A 28 -13.44 0.78 12.64
CA GLN A 28 -12.01 0.97 12.54
C GLN A 28 -11.69 2.20 11.68
N THR A 29 -10.67 2.96 12.07
CA THR A 29 -9.98 3.89 11.18
C THR A 29 -8.91 3.11 10.41
N TYR A 30 -8.91 3.21 9.11
CA TYR A 30 -7.92 2.59 8.23
C TYR A 30 -6.97 3.62 7.67
N VAL A 31 -5.74 3.22 7.42
CA VAL A 31 -4.76 4.00 6.65
C VAL A 31 -4.60 3.33 5.29
N VAL A 32 -5.13 3.92 4.24
CA VAL A 32 -4.87 3.48 2.87
C VAL A 32 -3.59 4.15 2.40
N PHE A 33 -2.62 3.37 1.93
CA PHE A 33 -1.32 3.90 1.52
C PHE A 33 -0.80 3.22 0.26
N ASP A 34 0.11 3.92 -0.41
CA ASP A 34 0.85 3.46 -1.57
C ASP A 34 2.25 4.08 -1.55
N THR A 35 3.22 3.44 -2.21
CA THR A 35 4.61 3.91 -2.27
C THR A 35 5.12 3.96 -3.70
N GLU A 36 5.77 5.07 -4.07
CA GLU A 36 6.55 5.15 -5.29
C GLU A 36 8.03 4.93 -4.99
N THR A 37 8.74 4.30 -5.93
CA THR A 37 10.08 3.79 -5.67
C THR A 37 11.02 4.01 -6.86
N THR A 38 12.34 3.97 -6.62
CA THR A 38 13.34 4.08 -7.71
C THR A 38 13.41 2.83 -8.60
N GLY A 39 12.73 1.76 -8.24
CA GLY A 39 12.70 0.48 -8.96
C GLY A 39 11.87 -0.56 -8.20
N PHE A 40 12.03 -1.84 -8.52
CA PHE A 40 11.12 -2.89 -8.05
C PHE A 40 11.71 -3.81 -6.96
N TYR A 41 12.93 -3.57 -6.52
CA TYR A 41 13.67 -4.45 -5.60
C TYR A 41 14.02 -3.72 -4.31
N ALA A 42 13.27 -3.95 -3.24
CA ALA A 42 13.44 -3.30 -1.94
C ALA A 42 14.86 -3.44 -1.33
N GLY A 43 15.66 -4.43 -1.79
CA GLY A 43 17.06 -4.60 -1.34
C GLY A 43 18.06 -3.64 -1.99
N SER A 44 17.71 -3.01 -3.12
CA SER A 44 18.60 -2.12 -3.90
C SER A 44 17.95 -0.80 -4.27
N ASP A 45 16.62 -0.73 -4.25
CA ASP A 45 15.84 0.45 -4.56
C ASP A 45 15.34 1.12 -3.28
N GLN A 46 14.86 2.36 -3.41
CA GLN A 46 14.41 3.20 -2.30
C GLN A 46 13.02 3.76 -2.61
N MET A 47 12.28 4.08 -1.58
CA MET A 47 11.05 4.86 -1.71
C MET A 47 11.38 6.31 -2.11
N ILE A 48 10.55 6.87 -2.97
CA ILE A 48 10.64 8.28 -3.44
C ILE A 48 9.36 9.07 -3.13
N GLU A 49 8.28 8.39 -2.78
CA GLU A 49 7.04 8.98 -2.27
C GLU A 49 6.36 7.99 -1.33
N ILE A 50 5.71 8.51 -0.30
CA ILE A 50 4.71 7.80 0.50
C ILE A 50 3.45 8.65 0.48
N GLY A 51 2.39 8.13 -0.15
CA GLY A 51 1.06 8.71 -0.13
C GLY A 51 0.12 7.90 0.73
N ALA A 52 -0.65 8.56 1.60
CA ALA A 52 -1.61 7.86 2.45
C ALA A 52 -2.78 8.75 2.87
N VAL A 53 -3.90 8.09 3.20
CA VAL A 53 -5.07 8.75 3.78
C VAL A 53 -5.60 7.95 4.97
N LYS A 54 -5.99 8.64 6.05
CA LYS A 54 -6.79 8.05 7.13
C LYS A 54 -8.25 8.13 6.78
N ILE A 55 -8.93 6.98 6.79
CA ILE A 55 -10.35 6.88 6.43
C ILE A 55 -11.11 6.22 7.57
N LYS A 56 -12.26 6.79 7.92
CA LYS A 56 -13.26 6.18 8.80
C LYS A 56 -14.65 6.50 8.26
N ASN A 57 -15.54 5.52 8.21
CA ASN A 57 -16.95 5.68 7.79
C ASN A 57 -17.08 6.39 6.41
N ASN A 58 -16.21 6.07 5.46
CA ASN A 58 -16.13 6.69 4.12
C ASN A 58 -15.73 8.18 4.12
N GLU A 59 -15.22 8.71 5.23
CA GLU A 59 -14.69 10.07 5.32
C GLU A 59 -13.18 10.05 5.45
N ILE A 60 -12.51 10.93 4.70
CA ILE A 60 -11.07 11.13 4.83
C ILE A 60 -10.86 12.07 6.02
N LEU A 61 -10.17 11.56 7.04
CA LEU A 61 -9.89 12.30 8.26
C LEU A 61 -8.57 13.08 8.19
N ASP A 62 -7.57 12.51 7.49
CA ASP A 62 -6.23 13.09 7.43
C ASP A 62 -5.47 12.56 6.20
N ARG A 63 -4.39 13.22 5.80
CA ARG A 63 -3.57 12.88 4.64
C ARG A 63 -2.10 12.93 5.00
N PHE A 64 -1.33 12.05 4.40
CA PHE A 64 0.12 12.03 4.40
C PHE A 64 0.57 11.95 2.94
N ASP A 65 1.41 12.88 2.51
CA ASP A 65 1.92 12.93 1.12
C ASP A 65 3.32 13.56 1.18
N GLU A 66 4.35 12.71 1.15
CA GLU A 66 5.74 13.15 1.32
C GLU A 66 6.64 12.55 0.24
N LEU A 67 7.31 13.43 -0.50
CA LEU A 67 8.37 13.08 -1.44
C LEU A 67 9.69 12.87 -0.70
N ILE A 68 10.51 11.95 -1.21
CA ILE A 68 11.77 11.51 -0.62
C ILE A 68 12.92 11.73 -1.62
N ASP A 69 14.02 12.35 -1.17
CA ASP A 69 15.23 12.50 -2.01
C ASP A 69 16.07 11.20 -1.97
N PRO A 70 16.18 10.44 -3.05
CA PRO A 70 16.98 9.22 -3.09
C PRO A 70 18.48 9.51 -3.22
N HIS A 71 18.90 10.77 -3.35
CA HIS A 71 20.27 11.22 -3.57
C HIS A 71 20.95 10.57 -4.80
N ARG A 72 20.17 10.16 -5.77
CA ARG A 72 20.62 9.61 -7.04
C ARG A 72 19.61 9.93 -8.14
N PRO A 73 20.03 10.02 -9.41
CA PRO A 73 19.09 10.22 -10.51
C PRO A 73 18.08 9.08 -10.62
N LEU A 74 16.85 9.43 -10.96
CA LEU A 74 15.82 8.44 -11.24
C LEU A 74 16.07 7.77 -12.60
N PRO A 75 15.87 6.46 -12.72
CA PRO A 75 15.75 5.81 -14.02
C PRO A 75 14.60 6.45 -14.83
N GLN A 76 14.82 6.75 -16.11
CA GLN A 76 13.80 7.36 -16.98
C GLN A 76 12.47 6.59 -16.93
N LYS A 77 12.54 5.26 -16.90
CA LYS A 77 11.37 4.40 -16.79
C LYS A 77 10.52 4.70 -15.55
N ILE A 78 11.13 5.08 -14.43
CA ILE A 78 10.40 5.42 -13.19
C ILE A 78 9.75 6.78 -13.36
N THR A 79 10.46 7.77 -13.89
CA THR A 79 9.87 9.08 -14.20
C THR A 79 8.69 8.96 -15.17
N ASP A 80 8.80 8.12 -16.20
CA ASP A 80 7.71 7.89 -17.17
C ASP A 80 6.49 7.19 -16.52
N LEU A 81 6.72 6.37 -15.50
CA LEU A 81 5.68 5.63 -14.79
C LEU A 81 4.97 6.50 -13.73
N THR A 82 5.75 7.23 -12.92
CA THR A 82 5.25 7.93 -11.73
C THR A 82 5.04 9.43 -11.96
N TYR A 83 5.58 9.97 -13.06
CA TYR A 83 5.70 11.42 -13.35
C TYR A 83 6.50 12.20 -12.28
N ILE A 84 7.17 11.51 -11.35
CA ILE A 84 8.09 12.13 -10.42
C ILE A 84 9.42 12.36 -11.11
N THR A 85 9.96 13.58 -10.97
CA THR A 85 11.22 13.99 -11.57
C THR A 85 12.30 14.25 -10.53
N ASP A 86 13.57 14.18 -10.93
CA ASP A 86 14.70 14.52 -10.06
C ASP A 86 14.56 15.91 -9.42
N ASP A 87 14.02 16.88 -10.17
CA ASP A 87 13.83 18.25 -9.67
C ASP A 87 12.78 18.32 -8.56
N MET A 88 11.75 17.46 -8.59
CA MET A 88 10.74 17.36 -7.53
C MET A 88 11.32 16.79 -6.24
N LEU A 89 12.29 15.88 -6.35
CA LEU A 89 12.88 15.17 -5.21
C LEU A 89 14.06 15.92 -4.60
N ARG A 90 14.72 16.77 -5.38
CA ARG A 90 15.93 17.47 -4.93
C ARG A 90 15.66 18.31 -3.66
N GLY A 91 16.41 18.01 -2.59
CA GLY A 91 16.30 18.70 -1.31
C GLY A 91 15.08 18.34 -0.48
N LYS A 92 14.35 17.30 -0.88
CA LYS A 92 13.34 16.67 -0.02
C LYS A 92 14.02 15.95 1.15
N GLU A 93 13.23 15.52 2.11
CA GLU A 93 13.76 14.77 3.24
C GLU A 93 14.27 13.39 2.84
N ASN A 94 15.12 12.82 3.66
CA ASN A 94 15.68 11.49 3.46
C ASN A 94 14.64 10.39 3.78
N GLU A 95 14.85 9.21 3.22
CA GLU A 95 13.98 8.04 3.41
C GLU A 95 13.77 7.67 4.89
N ASP A 96 14.82 7.77 5.72
CA ASP A 96 14.73 7.46 7.16
C ASP A 96 13.79 8.42 7.90
N VAL A 97 13.87 9.71 7.57
CA VAL A 97 13.04 10.75 8.20
C VAL A 97 11.58 10.59 7.80
N VAL A 98 11.31 10.44 6.51
CA VAL A 98 9.92 10.30 6.01
C VAL A 98 9.31 8.99 6.47
N THR A 99 10.05 7.88 6.42
CA THR A 99 9.58 6.58 6.93
C THR A 99 9.23 6.68 8.42
N LYS A 100 10.08 7.31 9.22
CA LYS A 100 9.79 7.50 10.65
C LYS A 100 8.54 8.35 10.88
N LYS A 101 8.40 9.46 10.16
CA LYS A 101 7.20 10.32 10.22
C LYS A 101 5.94 9.53 9.87
N PHE A 102 6.01 8.72 8.82
CA PHE A 102 4.88 7.89 8.39
C PHE A 102 4.49 6.88 9.47
N LEU A 103 5.46 6.15 10.05
CA LEU A 103 5.21 5.20 11.13
C LEU A 103 4.59 5.88 12.36
N ASP A 104 5.12 7.04 12.76
CA ASP A 104 4.58 7.83 13.88
C ASP A 104 3.15 8.32 13.58
N TRP A 105 2.88 8.73 12.32
CA TRP A 105 1.56 9.19 11.91
C TRP A 105 0.55 8.04 11.83
N VAL A 106 0.94 6.85 11.37
CA VAL A 106 0.09 5.66 11.34
C VAL A 106 -0.25 5.19 12.75
N GLY A 107 0.73 5.13 13.63
CA GLY A 107 0.58 4.54 14.97
C GLY A 107 0.19 3.06 14.89
N ASP A 108 -0.85 2.66 15.64
CA ASP A 108 -1.36 1.28 15.68
C ASP A 108 -2.52 1.02 14.70
N LEU A 109 -2.81 1.94 13.80
CA LEU A 109 -3.91 1.78 12.84
C LEU A 109 -3.59 0.68 11.79
N PRO A 110 -4.59 -0.11 11.37
CA PRO A 110 -4.39 -1.05 10.29
C PRO A 110 -4.21 -0.32 8.95
N LEU A 111 -3.27 -0.82 8.18
CA LEU A 111 -2.95 -0.36 6.84
C LEU A 111 -3.75 -1.11 5.77
N VAL A 112 -3.97 -0.46 4.65
CA VAL A 112 -4.58 -1.04 3.45
C VAL A 112 -3.75 -0.64 2.24
N ALA A 113 -3.39 -1.60 1.40
CA ALA A 113 -2.68 -1.33 0.14
C ALA A 113 -3.18 -2.24 -0.98
N HIS A 114 -2.85 -1.92 -2.21
CA HIS A 114 -3.16 -2.75 -3.38
C HIS A 114 -1.91 -3.46 -3.88
N ASN A 115 -1.84 -4.78 -3.78
CA ASN A 115 -0.61 -5.58 -3.94
C ASN A 115 0.39 -5.30 -2.81
N ALA A 116 -0.12 -5.30 -1.59
CA ALA A 116 0.55 -4.86 -0.37
C ALA A 116 1.94 -5.48 -0.12
N LYS A 117 2.24 -6.66 -0.68
CA LYS A 117 3.57 -7.30 -0.57
C LYS A 117 4.68 -6.39 -1.08
N PHE A 118 4.40 -5.58 -2.11
CA PHE A 118 5.35 -4.63 -2.65
C PHE A 118 5.69 -3.55 -1.62
N ASP A 119 4.70 -2.82 -1.14
CA ASP A 119 4.88 -1.72 -0.19
C ASP A 119 5.46 -2.20 1.14
N ILE A 120 4.96 -3.33 1.67
CA ILE A 120 5.49 -3.98 2.87
C ILE A 120 6.99 -4.29 2.72
N SER A 121 7.42 -4.73 1.52
CA SER A 121 8.83 -5.07 1.29
C SER A 121 9.75 -3.85 1.40
N PHE A 122 9.33 -2.71 0.87
CA PHE A 122 10.05 -1.44 0.97
C PHE A 122 10.02 -0.86 2.39
N MET A 123 8.87 -0.89 3.05
CA MET A 123 8.75 -0.46 4.45
C MET A 123 9.65 -1.29 5.37
N LYS A 124 9.68 -2.62 5.22
CA LYS A 124 10.57 -3.50 5.98
C LYS A 124 12.04 -3.21 5.68
N ALA A 125 12.40 -3.01 4.40
CA ALA A 125 13.76 -2.68 4.01
C ALA A 125 14.23 -1.36 4.61
N ALA A 126 13.40 -0.31 4.55
CA ALA A 126 13.70 0.99 5.15
C ALA A 126 13.83 0.89 6.69
N CYS A 127 12.88 0.22 7.36
CA CYS A 127 12.94 0.01 8.80
C CYS A 127 14.24 -0.69 9.22
N ASN A 128 14.62 -1.75 8.52
CA ASN A 128 15.87 -2.50 8.81
C ASN A 128 17.12 -1.65 8.53
N LYS A 129 17.17 -0.97 7.38
CA LYS A 129 18.30 -0.14 6.94
C LYS A 129 18.60 0.99 7.93
N TYR A 130 17.57 1.61 8.46
CA TYR A 130 17.68 2.81 9.31
C TYR A 130 17.45 2.54 10.80
N ASN A 131 17.33 1.29 11.21
CA ASN A 131 17.11 0.88 12.61
C ASN A 131 15.85 1.53 13.23
N LEU A 132 14.77 1.63 12.47
CA LEU A 132 13.49 2.22 12.93
C LEU A 132 12.59 1.23 13.69
N GLY A 133 13.10 0.04 13.98
CA GLY A 133 12.34 -1.05 14.56
C GLY A 133 11.79 -2.00 13.50
N GLU A 134 11.03 -3.01 13.95
CA GLU A 134 10.42 -3.97 13.05
C GLU A 134 9.09 -3.45 12.50
N PHE A 135 8.90 -3.53 11.18
CA PHE A 135 7.60 -3.20 10.56
C PHE A 135 6.59 -4.33 10.79
N ASN A 136 5.77 -4.17 11.83
CA ASN A 136 4.78 -5.14 12.30
C ASN A 136 3.33 -4.65 12.15
N ALA A 137 3.08 -3.64 11.33
CA ALA A 137 1.73 -3.15 11.09
C ALA A 137 0.87 -4.25 10.45
N THR A 138 -0.40 -4.32 10.86
CA THR A 138 -1.39 -5.13 10.14
C THR A 138 -1.68 -4.47 8.81
N VAL A 139 -1.56 -5.22 7.71
CA VAL A 139 -1.81 -4.71 6.35
C VAL A 139 -2.82 -5.60 5.65
N LEU A 140 -3.88 -4.99 5.12
CA LEU A 140 -4.88 -5.64 4.28
C LEU A 140 -4.50 -5.44 2.81
N ASP A 141 -4.50 -6.51 2.02
CA ASP A 141 -4.22 -6.48 0.58
C ASP A 141 -5.51 -6.53 -0.23
N THR A 142 -5.89 -5.41 -0.83
CA THR A 142 -7.11 -5.31 -1.64
C THR A 142 -7.02 -6.12 -2.93
N MET A 143 -5.83 -6.38 -3.49
CA MET A 143 -5.68 -7.25 -4.66
C MET A 143 -5.93 -8.70 -4.28
N SER A 144 -5.36 -9.19 -3.20
CA SER A 144 -5.59 -10.54 -2.67
C SER A 144 -7.06 -10.75 -2.27
N MET A 145 -7.66 -9.74 -1.63
CA MET A 145 -9.09 -9.75 -1.30
C MET A 145 -9.96 -9.86 -2.56
N ALA A 146 -9.66 -9.08 -3.59
CA ALA A 146 -10.39 -9.14 -4.85
C ALA A 146 -10.23 -10.49 -5.56
N ARG A 147 -9.05 -11.11 -5.51
CA ARG A 147 -8.83 -12.47 -6.05
C ARG A 147 -9.69 -13.52 -5.34
N MET A 148 -9.84 -13.39 -4.04
CA MET A 148 -10.66 -14.30 -3.24
C MET A 148 -12.16 -14.11 -3.53
N LEU A 149 -12.63 -12.87 -3.59
CA LEU A 149 -14.05 -12.55 -3.77
C LEU A 149 -14.54 -12.68 -5.22
N HIS A 150 -13.65 -12.47 -6.19
CA HIS A 150 -13.96 -12.40 -7.62
C HIS A 150 -12.94 -13.17 -8.46
N PRO A 151 -12.79 -14.48 -8.25
CA PRO A 151 -11.78 -15.30 -8.94
C PRO A 151 -11.98 -15.36 -10.46
N ASP A 152 -13.20 -15.08 -10.94
CA ASP A 152 -13.59 -15.09 -12.35
C ASP A 152 -13.21 -13.81 -13.11
N TRP A 153 -12.72 -12.76 -12.42
CA TRP A 153 -12.30 -11.55 -13.11
C TRP A 153 -11.01 -11.77 -13.91
N PRO A 154 -10.86 -11.13 -15.10
CA PRO A 154 -9.73 -11.35 -16.01
C PRO A 154 -8.38 -10.98 -15.40
N ASN A 155 -8.36 -10.03 -14.49
CA ASN A 155 -7.23 -9.63 -13.65
C ASN A 155 -7.74 -8.81 -12.46
N HIS A 156 -6.85 -8.53 -11.51
CA HIS A 156 -7.17 -7.83 -10.27
C HIS A 156 -6.34 -6.55 -10.11
N LYS A 157 -6.01 -5.89 -11.22
CA LYS A 157 -5.39 -4.56 -11.20
C LYS A 157 -6.38 -3.52 -10.63
N LEU A 158 -5.87 -2.47 -10.00
CA LEU A 158 -6.69 -1.42 -9.41
C LEU A 158 -7.68 -0.82 -10.44
N SER A 159 -7.22 -0.56 -11.67
CA SER A 159 -8.07 -0.08 -12.78
C SER A 159 -9.19 -1.05 -13.18
N THR A 160 -9.01 -2.35 -12.99
CA THR A 160 -10.06 -3.34 -13.22
C THR A 160 -11.07 -3.34 -12.08
N LEU A 161 -10.60 -3.24 -10.83
CA LEU A 161 -11.45 -3.18 -9.65
C LEU A 161 -12.34 -1.94 -9.70
N THR A 162 -11.78 -0.77 -9.98
CA THR A 162 -12.54 0.48 -10.06
C THR A 162 -13.63 0.42 -11.12
N LYS A 163 -13.34 -0.13 -12.30
CA LYS A 163 -14.33 -0.36 -13.37
C LYS A 163 -15.43 -1.34 -12.93
N LYS A 164 -15.05 -2.48 -12.38
CA LYS A 164 -15.99 -3.56 -12.00
C LYS A 164 -16.88 -3.16 -10.83
N LEU A 165 -16.36 -2.36 -9.91
CA LEU A 165 -17.07 -1.90 -8.72
C LEU A 165 -17.74 -0.54 -8.92
N ASN A 166 -17.68 0.04 -10.14
CA ASN A 166 -18.22 1.37 -10.47
C ASN A 166 -17.69 2.48 -9.54
N ILE A 167 -16.41 2.38 -9.15
CA ILE A 167 -15.75 3.40 -8.35
C ILE A 167 -15.30 4.52 -9.29
N PRO A 168 -15.64 5.79 -9.01
CA PRO A 168 -15.14 6.91 -9.80
C PRO A 168 -13.62 6.88 -9.89
N TRP A 169 -13.10 7.00 -11.10
CA TRP A 169 -11.70 6.90 -11.40
C TRP A 169 -11.26 8.06 -12.30
N ASP A 170 -10.28 8.83 -11.87
CA ASP A 170 -9.73 9.96 -12.60
C ASP A 170 -8.40 9.53 -13.25
N GLU A 171 -8.41 9.31 -14.57
CA GLU A 171 -7.24 8.78 -15.30
C GLU A 171 -6.03 9.71 -15.24
N ASP A 172 -6.21 10.99 -15.01
CA ASP A 172 -5.11 11.97 -14.97
C ASP A 172 -4.36 12.02 -13.62
N LYS A 173 -4.82 11.29 -12.61
CA LYS A 173 -4.27 11.32 -11.23
C LYS A 173 -3.66 10.03 -10.73
N HIS A 174 -3.39 9.05 -11.60
CA HIS A 174 -3.14 7.66 -11.19
C HIS A 174 -1.68 7.23 -11.10
N HIS A 175 -0.76 8.15 -11.14
CA HIS A 175 0.64 7.79 -11.29
C HIS A 175 1.49 8.31 -10.13
N ARG A 176 0.83 8.62 -9.01
CA ARG A 176 1.47 9.03 -7.75
C ARG A 176 0.75 8.40 -6.58
N ALA A 177 1.51 8.11 -5.53
CA ALA A 177 1.02 7.55 -4.28
C ALA A 177 0.01 8.44 -3.55
#